data_6b52001554adaee3d9f1ccd81d3371fc
#
_entry.id   6b52001554adaee3d9f1ccd81d3371fc
#
_cell.length_a   1.000
_cell.length_b   1.000
_cell.length_c   1.000
_cell.angle_alpha   90.00
_cell.angle_beta   90.00
_cell.angle_gamma   90.00
#
_symmetry.space_group_name_H-M   'P 1'
#
loop_
_entity.id
_entity.type
_entity.pdbx_description
1 polymer ?
#
loop_
_entity_poly.entity_id
_entity_poly.type
_entity_poly.pdbx_seq_one_letter_code
_entity_poly.pdbx_strand_id
1 'polypeptide(L)'
;MGAAEHWLRFGIDGWRLDVAEEIDAGFWREFRRRVRAIRDDAYIVAEIWREKPEWVTGDTFDALMNYPLTEALLSFTAARQIDPEVVKTQHEYRDFVRPTDGAGFAAALSHLTSMYRPQNVSALLNLLGSHDTARYVTVAGGDVASFKLAVLAIATLPGAPCIYYGDEVGVEGRHDPDSRRAFPWDESRWNRDLLWFVQAALGARHANPVLRHGSFRNLAVAGDAVVYGRFSDDACAFVALNAGDAEASLPFKADELRDRELRAVELAGWGGGGVERDGASISLTVPARSGALLIA
;
A
#
# COMPACT_ATOMS: atom_id res chain seq x y z
N MET A 1 2.35 -28.55 12.32
CA MET A 1 3.81 -28.42 12.21
C MET A 1 4.37 -29.20 11.01
N GLY A 2 4.15 -30.54 10.90
CA GLY A 2 4.69 -31.34 9.79
C GLY A 2 4.33 -30.85 8.39
N ALA A 3 3.09 -30.37 8.17
CA ALA A 3 2.71 -29.77 6.88
C ALA A 3 3.51 -28.50 6.56
N ALA A 4 3.73 -27.65 7.55
CA ALA A 4 4.52 -26.43 7.36
C ALA A 4 5.96 -26.75 6.96
N GLU A 5 6.58 -27.70 7.62
CA GLU A 5 7.93 -28.16 7.31
C GLU A 5 8.03 -28.84 5.93
N HIS A 6 7.02 -29.63 5.57
CA HIS A 6 6.96 -30.30 4.26
C HIS A 6 7.00 -29.29 3.12
N TRP A 7 6.14 -28.29 3.15
CA TRP A 7 6.05 -27.32 2.06
C TRP A 7 7.27 -26.39 1.98
N LEU A 8 7.90 -26.05 3.11
CA LEU A 8 9.15 -25.31 3.10
C LEU A 8 10.29 -26.13 2.45
N ARG A 9 10.39 -27.44 2.76
CA ARG A 9 11.35 -28.31 2.08
C ARG A 9 11.03 -28.51 0.60
N PHE A 10 9.74 -28.40 0.21
CA PHE A 10 9.31 -28.42 -1.18
C PHE A 10 9.75 -27.14 -1.92
N GLY A 11 9.94 -26.01 -1.22
CA GLY A 11 10.52 -24.79 -1.78
C GLY A 11 9.64 -23.55 -1.73
N ILE A 12 8.59 -23.50 -0.91
CA ILE A 12 7.85 -22.24 -0.70
C ILE A 12 8.71 -21.24 0.08
N ASP A 13 8.43 -19.94 -0.09
CA ASP A 13 9.20 -18.85 0.51
C ASP A 13 8.71 -18.41 1.87
N GLY A 14 7.49 -18.79 2.25
CA GLY A 14 6.93 -18.38 3.53
C GLY A 14 5.48 -18.80 3.72
N TRP A 15 4.83 -18.23 4.73
CA TRP A 15 3.49 -18.59 5.14
C TRP A 15 2.62 -17.35 5.38
N ARG A 16 1.42 -17.35 4.81
CA ARG A 16 0.30 -16.54 5.29
C ARG A 16 -0.56 -17.43 6.20
N LEU A 17 -0.80 -16.96 7.40
CA LEU A 17 -1.45 -17.71 8.45
C LEU A 17 -2.83 -17.13 8.73
N ASP A 18 -3.83 -17.96 8.51
CA ASP A 18 -5.25 -17.62 8.59
C ASP A 18 -5.68 -17.44 10.05
N VAL A 19 -6.49 -16.41 10.33
CA VAL A 19 -7.11 -16.13 11.64
C VAL A 19 -6.14 -16.34 12.82
N ALA A 20 -4.92 -15.82 12.67
CA ALA A 20 -3.79 -16.21 13.49
C ALA A 20 -3.95 -15.83 14.98
N GLU A 21 -4.70 -14.77 15.29
CA GLU A 21 -4.90 -14.29 16.66
C GLU A 21 -5.82 -15.20 17.51
N GLU A 22 -6.56 -16.11 16.87
CA GLU A 22 -7.40 -17.09 17.58
C GLU A 22 -6.63 -18.33 18.05
N ILE A 23 -5.37 -18.47 17.66
CA ILE A 23 -4.51 -19.58 18.01
C ILE A 23 -3.49 -19.14 19.06
N ASP A 24 -3.21 -19.99 20.03
CA ASP A 24 -2.29 -19.72 21.13
C ASP A 24 -0.91 -19.28 20.65
N ALA A 25 -0.37 -18.23 21.26
CA ALA A 25 0.92 -17.68 20.90
C ALA A 25 2.09 -18.66 21.07
N GLY A 26 1.98 -19.63 21.99
CA GLY A 26 2.97 -20.69 22.17
C GLY A 26 3.05 -21.60 20.95
N PHE A 27 1.91 -21.88 20.30
CA PHE A 27 1.88 -22.60 19.03
C PHE A 27 2.65 -21.83 17.94
N TRP A 28 2.46 -20.51 17.83
CA TRP A 28 3.12 -19.69 16.81
C TRP A 28 4.61 -19.53 17.07
N ARG A 29 5.05 -19.46 18.33
CA ARG A 29 6.48 -19.46 18.68
C ARG A 29 7.15 -20.75 18.23
N GLU A 30 6.54 -21.91 18.47
CA GLU A 30 7.06 -23.20 18.03
C GLU A 30 7.00 -23.31 16.49
N PHE A 31 5.92 -22.82 15.85
CA PHE A 31 5.82 -22.74 14.39
C PHE A 31 7.00 -21.96 13.80
N ARG A 32 7.22 -20.72 14.28
CA ARG A 32 8.33 -19.88 13.85
C ARG A 32 9.68 -20.58 14.04
N ARG A 33 9.92 -21.15 15.18
CA ARG A 33 11.16 -21.86 15.48
C ARG A 33 11.44 -22.99 14.47
N ARG A 34 10.44 -23.78 14.12
CA ARG A 34 10.57 -24.87 13.14
C ARG A 34 10.73 -24.38 11.71
N VAL A 35 9.96 -23.38 11.32
CA VAL A 35 10.04 -22.75 10.01
C VAL A 35 11.45 -22.18 9.77
N ARG A 36 11.95 -21.40 10.72
CA ARG A 36 13.28 -20.78 10.65
C ARG A 36 14.43 -21.78 10.73
N ALA A 37 14.25 -22.94 11.31
CA ALA A 37 15.24 -24.01 11.30
C ALA A 37 15.41 -24.67 9.93
N ILE A 38 14.42 -24.53 9.03
CA ILE A 38 14.47 -25.07 7.66
C ILE A 38 14.89 -23.98 6.68
N ARG A 39 14.34 -22.79 6.84
CA ARG A 39 14.59 -21.61 6.02
C ARG A 39 14.61 -20.38 6.91
N ASP A 40 15.79 -19.84 7.15
CA ASP A 40 16.04 -18.73 8.07
C ASP A 40 15.46 -17.40 7.61
N ASP A 41 15.27 -17.21 6.29
CA ASP A 41 14.67 -16.04 5.67
C ASP A 41 13.17 -16.21 5.33
N ALA A 42 12.53 -17.33 5.72
CA ALA A 42 11.11 -17.57 5.42
C ALA A 42 10.21 -16.44 5.94
N TYR A 43 9.36 -15.89 5.08
CA TYR A 43 8.42 -14.83 5.46
C TYR A 43 7.20 -15.43 6.17
N ILE A 44 6.89 -14.91 7.37
CA ILE A 44 5.76 -15.38 8.18
C ILE A 44 4.83 -14.19 8.41
N VAL A 45 3.72 -14.13 7.67
CA VAL A 45 2.72 -13.08 7.77
C VAL A 45 1.42 -13.63 8.33
N ALA A 46 0.85 -12.92 9.31
CA ALA A 46 -0.42 -13.28 9.92
C ALA A 46 -1.58 -12.48 9.33
N GLU A 47 -2.70 -13.16 9.10
CA GLU A 47 -3.95 -12.47 8.90
C GLU A 47 -4.50 -12.05 10.26
N ILE A 48 -4.35 -10.78 10.53
CA ILE A 48 -4.92 -10.07 11.67
C ILE A 48 -5.42 -8.74 11.13
N TRP A 49 -6.70 -8.46 11.32
CA TRP A 49 -7.39 -7.33 10.67
C TRP A 49 -7.15 -6.00 11.37
N ARG A 50 -6.71 -6.05 12.61
CA ARG A 50 -6.55 -4.86 13.46
C ARG A 50 -5.11 -4.66 13.85
N GLU A 51 -4.85 -3.51 14.39
CA GLU A 51 -3.56 -3.12 14.93
C GLU A 51 -3.21 -3.98 16.16
N LYS A 52 -2.23 -4.84 16.04
CA LYS A 52 -1.82 -5.82 17.05
C LYS A 52 -0.29 -5.93 17.14
N PRO A 53 0.40 -4.86 17.61
CA PRO A 53 1.86 -4.85 17.67
C PRO A 53 2.46 -5.97 18.53
N GLU A 54 1.70 -6.51 19.48
CA GLU A 54 2.10 -7.62 20.33
C GLU A 54 2.38 -8.92 19.57
N TRP A 55 1.84 -9.07 18.35
CA TRP A 55 2.06 -10.25 17.52
C TRP A 55 3.30 -10.19 16.62
N VAL A 56 3.99 -9.03 16.56
CA VAL A 56 5.19 -8.83 15.73
C VAL A 56 6.39 -8.40 16.56
N THR A 57 6.53 -8.95 17.76
CA THR A 57 7.63 -8.66 18.68
C THR A 57 8.93 -9.40 18.35
N GLY A 58 8.89 -10.32 17.37
CA GLY A 58 10.04 -11.06 16.87
C GLY A 58 10.02 -12.55 17.18
N ASP A 59 9.07 -13.02 17.98
CA ASP A 59 8.95 -14.40 18.43
C ASP A 59 7.78 -15.17 17.76
N THR A 60 6.86 -14.48 17.09
CA THR A 60 5.72 -15.07 16.37
C THR A 60 5.77 -14.76 14.87
N PHE A 61 5.30 -13.60 14.43
CA PHE A 61 5.22 -13.22 13.02
C PHE A 61 6.24 -12.14 12.65
N ASP A 62 6.59 -12.08 11.37
CA ASP A 62 7.40 -10.99 10.82
C ASP A 62 6.53 -9.76 10.55
N ALA A 63 5.28 -9.99 10.12
CA ALA A 63 4.35 -8.96 9.72
C ALA A 63 2.90 -9.38 9.84
N LEU A 64 2.01 -8.41 9.70
CA LEU A 64 0.57 -8.57 9.57
C LEU A 64 0.11 -8.16 8.16
N MET A 65 -1.03 -8.68 7.73
CA MET A 65 -1.78 -8.11 6.60
C MET A 65 -2.29 -6.73 6.99
N ASN A 66 -1.88 -5.69 6.25
CA ASN A 66 -2.08 -4.29 6.64
C ASN A 66 -3.45 -3.75 6.22
N TYR A 67 -4.54 -4.36 6.70
CA TYR A 67 -5.90 -3.88 6.47
C TYR A 67 -6.14 -2.45 6.97
N PRO A 68 -5.56 -1.98 8.10
CA PRO A 68 -5.68 -0.58 8.50
C PRO A 68 -5.18 0.41 7.44
N LEU A 69 -4.13 0.06 6.67
CA LEU A 69 -3.70 0.88 5.53
C LEU A 69 -4.73 0.85 4.39
N THR A 70 -5.33 -0.30 4.09
CA THR A 70 -6.42 -0.40 3.09
C THR A 70 -7.57 0.52 3.43
N GLU A 71 -7.99 0.55 4.70
CA GLU A 71 -9.06 1.41 5.21
C GLU A 71 -8.69 2.89 5.10
N ALA A 72 -7.46 3.25 5.48
CA ALA A 72 -6.97 4.63 5.36
C ALA A 72 -6.90 5.07 3.88
N LEU A 73 -6.46 4.19 2.98
CA LEU A 73 -6.39 4.46 1.54
C LEU A 73 -7.79 4.62 0.94
N LEU A 74 -8.75 3.73 1.24
CA LEU A 74 -10.15 3.87 0.83
C LEU A 74 -10.74 5.20 1.32
N SER A 75 -10.52 5.51 2.60
CA SER A 75 -11.04 6.73 3.24
C SER A 75 -10.52 8.01 2.58
N PHE A 76 -9.29 7.99 2.07
CA PHE A 76 -8.65 9.14 1.44
C PHE A 76 -8.83 9.16 -0.08
N THR A 77 -8.39 8.12 -0.81
CA THR A 77 -8.34 8.18 -2.27
C THR A 77 -9.72 8.03 -2.91
N ALA A 78 -10.61 7.28 -2.27
CA ALA A 78 -11.99 7.10 -2.74
C ALA A 78 -12.98 8.08 -2.07
N ALA A 79 -12.65 8.67 -0.94
CA ALA A 79 -13.45 9.61 -0.14
C ALA A 79 -14.88 9.93 -0.66
N ARG A 80 -14.98 10.70 -1.76
CA ARG A 80 -16.24 11.15 -2.38
C ARG A 80 -16.86 10.13 -3.32
N GLN A 81 -16.11 9.12 -3.76
CA GLN A 81 -16.51 8.09 -4.71
C GLN A 81 -16.95 6.79 -4.03
N ILE A 82 -16.78 6.68 -2.71
CA ILE A 82 -17.19 5.50 -1.94
C ILE A 82 -18.64 5.14 -2.22
N ASP A 83 -18.89 3.89 -2.63
CA ASP A 83 -20.24 3.32 -2.68
C ASP A 83 -20.66 2.97 -1.24
N PRO A 84 -21.60 3.75 -0.65
CA PRO A 84 -22.02 3.56 0.74
C PRO A 84 -22.72 2.21 0.95
N GLU A 85 -23.38 1.65 -0.05
CA GLU A 85 -24.05 0.36 0.07
C GLU A 85 -23.04 -0.80 0.09
N VAL A 86 -21.92 -0.67 -0.63
CA VAL A 86 -20.84 -1.67 -0.56
C VAL A 86 -20.19 -1.63 0.82
N VAL A 87 -19.82 -0.45 1.32
CA VAL A 87 -19.19 -0.31 2.64
C VAL A 87 -20.11 -0.79 3.76
N LYS A 88 -21.41 -0.45 3.70
CA LYS A 88 -22.40 -0.85 4.72
C LYS A 88 -22.54 -2.37 4.84
N THR A 89 -22.43 -3.09 3.73
CA THR A 89 -22.57 -4.55 3.70
C THR A 89 -21.27 -5.28 4.01
N GLN A 90 -20.13 -4.61 3.91
CA GLN A 90 -18.80 -5.14 4.26
C GLN A 90 -18.51 -4.79 5.73
N HIS A 91 -18.74 -5.71 6.66
CA HIS A 91 -18.65 -5.40 8.09
C HIS A 91 -17.25 -4.98 8.53
N GLU A 92 -16.20 -5.45 7.86
CA GLU A 92 -14.81 -5.06 8.09
C GLU A 92 -14.55 -3.58 7.76
N TYR A 93 -15.29 -3.02 6.78
CA TYR A 93 -15.13 -1.63 6.35
C TYR A 93 -16.15 -0.68 6.97
N ARG A 94 -17.35 -1.18 7.30
CA ARG A 94 -18.49 -0.38 7.77
C ARG A 94 -18.14 0.57 8.92
N ASP A 95 -17.30 0.15 9.84
CA ASP A 95 -16.96 0.91 11.03
C ASP A 95 -15.64 1.69 10.91
N PHE A 96 -14.83 1.44 9.90
CA PHE A 96 -13.48 1.95 9.76
C PHE A 96 -13.26 2.86 8.54
N VAL A 97 -13.94 2.57 7.41
CA VAL A 97 -13.84 3.40 6.22
C VAL A 97 -14.71 4.64 6.38
N ARG A 98 -14.07 5.79 6.49
CA ARG A 98 -14.70 7.11 6.62
C ARG A 98 -13.98 8.11 5.74
N PRO A 99 -14.70 8.87 4.88
CA PRO A 99 -14.07 9.92 4.10
C PRO A 99 -13.18 10.82 4.94
N THR A 100 -11.95 11.03 4.50
CA THR A 100 -10.96 11.89 5.16
C THR A 100 -10.24 12.76 4.13
N ASP A 101 -9.68 13.87 4.60
CA ASP A 101 -8.82 14.76 3.82
C ASP A 101 -7.34 14.34 3.88
N GLY A 102 -6.47 15.13 3.26
CA GLY A 102 -5.02 14.89 3.28
C GLY A 102 -4.43 14.94 4.69
N ALA A 103 -4.96 15.76 5.60
CA ALA A 103 -4.46 15.85 6.97
C ALA A 103 -4.77 14.58 7.77
N GLY A 104 -6.00 14.07 7.66
CA GLY A 104 -6.40 12.81 8.27
C GLY A 104 -5.62 11.63 7.71
N PHE A 105 -5.38 11.58 6.40
CA PHE A 105 -4.56 10.53 5.78
C PHE A 105 -3.10 10.60 6.22
N ALA A 106 -2.47 11.78 6.25
CA ALA A 106 -1.11 11.96 6.74
C ALA A 106 -0.97 11.53 8.21
N ALA A 107 -1.97 11.83 9.05
CA ALA A 107 -2.01 11.38 10.44
C ALA A 107 -2.10 9.85 10.53
N ALA A 108 -2.95 9.20 9.72
CA ALA A 108 -3.05 7.75 9.65
C ALA A 108 -1.73 7.10 9.22
N LEU A 109 -1.05 7.65 8.21
CA LEU A 109 0.28 7.15 7.79
C LEU A 109 1.33 7.29 8.90
N SER A 110 1.35 8.42 9.62
CA SER A 110 2.25 8.62 10.76
C SER A 110 1.98 7.60 11.87
N HIS A 111 0.72 7.35 12.18
CA HIS A 111 0.32 6.36 13.18
C HIS A 111 0.78 4.94 12.77
N LEU A 112 0.40 4.48 11.58
CA LEU A 112 0.73 3.13 11.08
C LEU A 112 2.23 2.87 10.96
N THR A 113 3.02 3.89 10.59
CA THR A 113 4.48 3.74 10.47
C THR A 113 5.23 3.85 11.79
N SER A 114 4.61 4.39 12.85
CA SER A 114 5.22 4.52 14.19
C SER A 114 4.81 3.42 15.17
N MET A 115 3.72 2.71 14.89
CA MET A 115 3.16 1.70 15.77
C MET A 115 4.02 0.45 15.92
N TYR A 116 4.67 0.04 14.84
CA TYR A 116 5.51 -1.14 14.78
C TYR A 116 6.99 -0.75 14.75
N ARG A 117 7.86 -1.71 15.10
CA ARG A 117 9.31 -1.52 14.89
C ARG A 117 9.61 -1.33 13.40
N PRO A 118 10.64 -0.55 13.02
CA PRO A 118 10.92 -0.26 11.61
C PRO A 118 11.04 -1.48 10.70
N GLN A 119 11.65 -2.57 11.19
CA GLN A 119 11.75 -3.82 10.44
C GLN A 119 10.40 -4.48 10.18
N ASN A 120 9.45 -4.40 11.13
CA ASN A 120 8.10 -4.93 10.95
C ASN A 120 7.29 -4.04 10.00
N VAL A 121 7.41 -2.71 10.11
CA VAL A 121 6.78 -1.78 9.14
C VAL A 121 7.23 -2.09 7.72
N SER A 122 8.53 -2.37 7.53
CA SER A 122 9.08 -2.73 6.21
C SER A 122 8.62 -4.09 5.70
N ALA A 123 8.13 -4.96 6.59
CA ALA A 123 7.64 -6.30 6.27
C ALA A 123 6.11 -6.39 6.16
N LEU A 124 5.33 -5.38 6.61
CA LEU A 124 3.86 -5.39 6.53
C LEU A 124 3.40 -5.70 5.11
N LEU A 125 2.39 -6.55 4.98
CA LEU A 125 1.78 -6.87 3.69
C LEU A 125 0.72 -5.82 3.36
N ASN A 126 1.09 -4.84 2.53
CA ASN A 126 0.22 -3.74 2.11
C ASN A 126 -0.69 -4.20 0.97
N LEU A 127 -1.93 -4.48 1.28
CA LEU A 127 -2.93 -4.94 0.31
C LEU A 127 -3.99 -3.85 0.07
N LEU A 128 -4.70 -3.96 -1.06
CA LEU A 128 -5.85 -3.10 -1.39
C LEU A 128 -7.18 -3.87 -1.34
N GLY A 129 -7.09 -5.17 -1.19
CA GLY A 129 -8.21 -6.08 -1.07
C GLY A 129 -7.73 -7.52 -0.99
N SER A 130 -8.64 -8.43 -0.68
CA SER A 130 -8.39 -9.86 -0.60
C SER A 130 -9.63 -10.64 -1.05
N HIS A 131 -9.57 -11.96 -0.91
CA HIS A 131 -10.72 -12.83 -1.16
C HIS A 131 -11.88 -12.61 -0.16
N ASP A 132 -11.63 -11.94 0.97
CA ASP A 132 -12.61 -11.67 2.02
C ASP A 132 -13.21 -10.27 1.95
N THR A 133 -12.70 -9.41 1.06
CA THR A 133 -13.18 -8.04 0.92
C THR A 133 -13.82 -7.80 -0.44
N ALA A 134 -14.68 -6.79 -0.51
CA ALA A 134 -15.08 -6.22 -1.79
C ALA A 134 -13.84 -5.66 -2.53
N ARG A 135 -13.85 -5.74 -3.86
CA ARG A 135 -12.78 -5.20 -4.70
C ARG A 135 -12.66 -3.70 -4.51
N TYR A 136 -11.43 -3.18 -4.43
CA TYR A 136 -11.17 -1.77 -4.16
C TYR A 136 -11.92 -0.84 -5.13
N VAL A 137 -11.85 -1.14 -6.43
CA VAL A 137 -12.53 -0.34 -7.47
C VAL A 137 -14.05 -0.36 -7.29
N THR A 138 -14.62 -1.47 -6.80
CA THR A 138 -16.06 -1.57 -6.50
C THR A 138 -16.44 -0.73 -5.29
N VAL A 139 -15.62 -0.74 -4.22
CA VAL A 139 -15.81 0.14 -3.05
C VAL A 139 -15.72 1.61 -3.46
N ALA A 140 -14.81 1.93 -4.38
CA ALA A 140 -14.62 3.27 -4.93
C ALA A 140 -15.66 3.65 -6.02
N GLY A 141 -16.82 2.96 -6.10
CA GLY A 141 -17.87 3.28 -7.04
C GLY A 141 -17.48 3.18 -8.53
N GLY A 142 -16.50 2.35 -8.87
CA GLY A 142 -15.95 2.21 -10.21
C GLY A 142 -14.85 3.21 -10.56
N ASP A 143 -14.43 4.07 -9.62
CA ASP A 143 -13.42 5.11 -9.88
C ASP A 143 -12.01 4.54 -9.93
N VAL A 144 -11.48 4.38 -11.14
CA VAL A 144 -10.13 3.86 -11.41
C VAL A 144 -9.04 4.82 -10.89
N ALA A 145 -9.29 6.14 -10.85
CA ALA A 145 -8.31 7.09 -10.34
C ALA A 145 -8.04 6.88 -8.83
N SER A 146 -9.08 6.58 -8.04
CA SER A 146 -8.93 6.18 -6.63
C SER A 146 -8.03 4.96 -6.49
N PHE A 147 -8.22 3.95 -7.33
CA PHE A 147 -7.42 2.74 -7.29
C PHE A 147 -5.96 3.00 -7.71
N LYS A 148 -5.72 3.80 -8.75
CA LYS A 148 -4.37 4.21 -9.16
C LYS A 148 -3.64 4.96 -8.05
N LEU A 149 -4.30 5.89 -7.36
CA LEU A 149 -3.73 6.58 -6.20
C LEU A 149 -3.33 5.59 -5.09
N ALA A 150 -4.19 4.63 -4.79
CA ALA A 150 -3.93 3.60 -3.78
C ALA A 150 -2.78 2.67 -4.18
N VAL A 151 -2.71 2.27 -5.46
CA VAL A 151 -1.59 1.46 -5.99
C VAL A 151 -0.27 2.24 -5.90
N LEU A 152 -0.26 3.53 -6.28
CA LEU A 152 0.93 4.36 -6.13
C LEU A 152 1.38 4.43 -4.66
N ALA A 153 0.44 4.57 -3.74
CA ALA A 153 0.73 4.58 -2.31
C ALA A 153 1.37 3.26 -1.87
N ILE A 154 0.77 2.09 -2.11
CA ILE A 154 1.36 0.82 -1.67
C ILE A 154 2.67 0.48 -2.38
N ALA A 155 2.86 0.94 -3.62
CA ALA A 155 4.12 0.79 -4.35
C ALA A 155 5.26 1.62 -3.74
N THR A 156 4.96 2.71 -3.02
CA THR A 156 5.96 3.68 -2.57
C THR A 156 6.08 3.78 -1.04
N LEU A 157 5.05 3.40 -0.29
CA LEU A 157 5.09 3.31 1.19
C LEU A 157 6.00 2.17 1.68
N PRO A 158 6.48 2.21 2.95
CA PRO A 158 7.10 1.07 3.59
C PRO A 158 6.16 -0.14 3.64
N GLY A 159 6.69 -1.35 3.53
CA GLY A 159 5.94 -2.59 3.48
C GLY A 159 6.00 -3.26 2.11
N ALA A 160 5.48 -4.47 1.97
CA ALA A 160 5.42 -5.24 0.74
C ALA A 160 4.06 -5.05 0.04
N PRO A 161 3.99 -4.50 -1.18
CA PRO A 161 2.74 -4.34 -1.90
C PRO A 161 2.16 -5.70 -2.29
N CYS A 162 0.85 -5.84 -2.15
CA CYS A 162 0.10 -7.03 -2.55
C CYS A 162 -1.09 -6.61 -3.41
N ILE A 163 -1.15 -7.13 -4.63
CA ILE A 163 -2.28 -6.95 -5.55
C ILE A 163 -3.09 -8.24 -5.56
N TYR A 164 -4.39 -8.14 -5.24
CA TYR A 164 -5.29 -9.27 -5.35
C TYR A 164 -5.57 -9.54 -6.84
N TYR A 165 -5.51 -10.80 -7.27
CA TYR A 165 -5.63 -11.16 -8.69
C TYR A 165 -6.81 -10.50 -9.38
N GLY A 166 -6.59 -9.94 -10.55
CA GLY A 166 -7.62 -9.29 -11.36
C GLY A 166 -7.83 -7.82 -11.06
N ASP A 167 -7.39 -7.30 -9.89
CA ASP A 167 -7.45 -5.86 -9.60
C ASP A 167 -6.63 -5.06 -10.61
N GLU A 168 -5.49 -5.62 -11.06
CA GLU A 168 -4.60 -5.03 -12.06
C GLU A 168 -5.25 -4.86 -13.44
N VAL A 169 -6.32 -5.60 -13.72
CA VAL A 169 -7.08 -5.51 -14.97
C VAL A 169 -8.50 -4.96 -14.76
N GLY A 170 -8.81 -4.49 -13.55
CA GLY A 170 -10.06 -3.82 -13.22
C GLY A 170 -11.23 -4.77 -12.93
N VAL A 171 -10.98 -5.97 -12.41
CA VAL A 171 -12.05 -6.88 -11.97
C VAL A 171 -12.82 -6.26 -10.83
N GLU A 172 -14.13 -6.16 -11.00
CA GLU A 172 -15.08 -5.73 -9.98
C GLU A 172 -15.63 -6.91 -9.17
N GLY A 173 -16.13 -6.65 -7.98
CA GLY A 173 -16.81 -7.63 -7.14
C GLY A 173 -17.15 -7.03 -5.78
N ARG A 174 -18.37 -7.32 -5.30
CA ARG A 174 -18.80 -6.98 -3.93
C ARG A 174 -18.13 -7.96 -2.95
N HIS A 175 -18.54 -7.97 -1.69
CA HIS A 175 -18.00 -8.90 -0.70
C HIS A 175 -18.16 -10.38 -1.12
N ASP A 176 -17.48 -11.27 -0.41
CA ASP A 176 -17.53 -12.72 -0.64
C ASP A 176 -18.97 -13.23 -0.81
N PRO A 177 -19.26 -14.10 -1.80
CA PRO A 177 -18.32 -14.74 -2.75
C PRO A 177 -18.08 -13.92 -4.03
N ASP A 178 -18.72 -12.76 -4.25
CA ASP A 178 -18.65 -12.00 -5.49
C ASP A 178 -17.25 -11.41 -5.78
N SER A 179 -16.47 -11.13 -4.73
CA SER A 179 -15.06 -10.72 -4.85
C SER A 179 -14.16 -11.78 -5.51
N ARG A 180 -14.58 -13.06 -5.47
CA ARG A 180 -13.82 -14.21 -5.98
C ARG A 180 -14.18 -14.60 -7.40
N ARG A 181 -14.64 -13.67 -8.23
CA ARG A 181 -14.91 -13.91 -9.66
C ARG A 181 -13.67 -14.46 -10.35
N ALA A 182 -13.88 -15.37 -11.31
CA ALA A 182 -12.78 -15.92 -12.10
C ALA A 182 -12.04 -14.83 -12.86
N PHE A 183 -10.72 -15.00 -12.99
CA PHE A 183 -9.90 -14.09 -13.78
C PHE A 183 -10.37 -14.07 -15.23
N PRO A 184 -10.56 -12.88 -15.85
CA PRO A 184 -11.03 -12.77 -17.22
C PRO A 184 -9.86 -13.01 -18.19
N TRP A 185 -9.67 -14.25 -18.65
CA TRP A 185 -8.60 -14.60 -19.60
C TRP A 185 -8.80 -14.02 -21.01
N ASP A 186 -9.98 -13.51 -21.32
CA ASP A 186 -10.21 -12.71 -22.53
C ASP A 186 -9.66 -11.29 -22.31
N GLU A 187 -8.51 -11.02 -22.91
CA GLU A 187 -7.81 -9.74 -22.78
C GLU A 187 -8.62 -8.53 -23.32
N SER A 188 -9.64 -8.75 -24.14
CA SER A 188 -10.52 -7.66 -24.59
C SER A 188 -11.33 -7.04 -23.46
N ARG A 189 -11.43 -7.73 -22.32
CA ARG A 189 -12.11 -7.30 -21.09
C ARG A 189 -11.19 -6.57 -20.10
N TRP A 190 -9.89 -6.49 -20.37
CA TRP A 190 -8.92 -5.88 -19.46
C TRP A 190 -8.91 -4.36 -19.60
N ASN A 191 -8.86 -3.69 -18.49
CA ASN A 191 -8.46 -2.29 -18.43
C ASN A 191 -6.93 -2.19 -18.62
N ARG A 192 -6.48 -2.06 -19.87
CA ARG A 192 -5.05 -2.05 -20.20
C ARG A 192 -4.32 -0.83 -19.65
N ASP A 193 -5.01 0.32 -19.60
CA ASP A 193 -4.45 1.53 -19.00
C ASP A 193 -4.13 1.33 -17.51
N LEU A 194 -5.02 0.65 -16.79
CA LEU A 194 -4.79 0.28 -15.40
C LEU A 194 -3.65 -0.74 -15.25
N LEU A 195 -3.63 -1.77 -16.10
CA LEU A 195 -2.57 -2.80 -16.08
C LEU A 195 -1.19 -2.17 -16.28
N TRP A 196 -1.04 -1.30 -17.28
CA TRP A 196 0.23 -0.63 -17.56
C TRP A 196 0.66 0.28 -16.41
N PHE A 197 -0.30 0.98 -15.80
CA PHE A 197 -0.03 1.79 -14.62
C PHE A 197 0.47 0.94 -13.43
N VAL A 198 -0.22 -0.18 -13.12
CA VAL A 198 0.20 -1.09 -12.03
C VAL A 198 1.61 -1.62 -12.28
N GLN A 199 1.91 -2.04 -13.52
CA GLN A 199 3.24 -2.49 -13.92
C GLN A 199 4.29 -1.40 -13.75
N ALA A 200 4.00 -0.15 -14.15
CA ALA A 200 4.91 0.98 -14.02
C ALA A 200 5.19 1.32 -12.55
N ALA A 201 4.15 1.39 -11.71
CA ALA A 201 4.28 1.72 -10.28
C ALA A 201 5.09 0.65 -9.52
N LEU A 202 4.79 -0.63 -9.74
CA LEU A 202 5.55 -1.72 -9.11
C LEU A 202 6.96 -1.85 -9.70
N GLY A 203 7.13 -1.60 -10.99
CA GLY A 203 8.42 -1.51 -11.66
C GLY A 203 9.31 -0.41 -11.09
N ALA A 204 8.73 0.77 -10.82
CA ALA A 204 9.42 1.87 -10.16
C ALA A 204 9.92 1.47 -8.76
N ARG A 205 9.09 0.76 -7.97
CA ARG A 205 9.51 0.23 -6.67
C ARG A 205 10.67 -0.76 -6.80
N HIS A 206 10.59 -1.66 -7.80
CA HIS A 206 11.64 -2.65 -8.03
C HIS A 206 12.97 -1.98 -8.40
N ALA A 207 12.92 -1.00 -9.30
CA ALA A 207 14.10 -0.29 -9.80
C ALA A 207 14.76 0.62 -8.76
N ASN A 208 14.01 1.12 -7.76
CA ASN A 208 14.49 2.13 -6.82
C ASN A 208 14.52 1.60 -5.38
N PRO A 209 15.71 1.19 -4.86
CA PRO A 209 15.86 0.66 -3.50
C PRO A 209 15.33 1.60 -2.41
N VAL A 210 15.38 2.92 -2.59
CA VAL A 210 14.87 3.90 -1.63
C VAL A 210 13.37 3.72 -1.36
N LEU A 211 12.58 3.24 -2.32
CA LEU A 211 11.16 2.94 -2.13
C LEU A 211 10.94 1.66 -1.28
N ARG A 212 11.92 0.75 -1.25
CA ARG A 212 11.85 -0.47 -0.44
C ARG A 212 12.42 -0.28 0.96
N HIS A 213 13.55 0.41 1.09
CA HIS A 213 14.37 0.44 2.30
C HIS A 213 14.52 1.82 2.92
N GLY A 214 14.17 2.90 2.21
CA GLY A 214 14.27 4.27 2.72
C GLY A 214 13.34 4.51 3.92
N SER A 215 13.72 5.42 4.81
CA SER A 215 12.85 5.93 5.86
C SER A 215 11.66 6.69 5.28
N PHE A 216 10.59 6.78 6.04
CA PHE A 216 9.35 7.47 5.64
C PHE A 216 9.17 8.77 6.42
N ARG A 217 8.68 9.82 5.75
CA ARG A 217 8.28 11.08 6.40
C ARG A 217 7.19 11.79 5.60
N ASN A 218 6.12 12.24 6.27
CA ASN A 218 5.18 13.20 5.68
C ASN A 218 5.88 14.55 5.51
N LEU A 219 5.62 15.24 4.40
CA LEU A 219 6.29 16.49 4.02
C LEU A 219 5.33 17.68 3.88
N ALA A 220 4.22 17.49 3.19
CA ALA A 220 3.22 18.54 3.00
C ALA A 220 1.81 17.99 2.89
N VAL A 221 0.85 18.84 3.25
CA VAL A 221 -0.59 18.59 3.09
C VAL A 221 -1.24 19.88 2.58
N ALA A 222 -2.13 19.77 1.59
CA ALA A 222 -2.95 20.87 1.08
C ALA A 222 -4.34 20.32 0.70
N GLY A 223 -5.34 20.54 1.54
CA GLY A 223 -6.69 20.00 1.34
C GLY A 223 -6.70 18.49 1.19
N ASP A 224 -7.16 17.99 0.05
CA ASP A 224 -7.22 16.57 -0.29
C ASP A 224 -5.93 16.06 -0.96
N ALA A 225 -4.81 16.73 -0.76
CA ALA A 225 -3.52 16.35 -1.33
C ALA A 225 -2.44 16.23 -0.26
N VAL A 226 -1.51 15.28 -0.46
CA VAL A 226 -0.37 15.02 0.43
C VAL A 226 0.91 14.82 -0.36
N VAL A 227 2.05 15.16 0.28
CA VAL A 227 3.40 14.73 -0.15
C VAL A 227 4.06 14.01 1.00
N TYR A 228 4.65 12.86 0.70
CA TYR A 228 5.57 12.18 1.61
C TYR A 228 6.88 11.85 0.91
N GLY A 229 7.92 11.64 1.71
CA GLY A 229 9.25 11.30 1.23
C GLY A 229 9.71 9.93 1.70
N ARG A 230 10.58 9.32 0.90
CA ARG A 230 11.39 8.15 1.23
C ARG A 230 12.86 8.56 1.15
N PHE A 231 13.66 8.21 2.15
CA PHE A 231 15.03 8.71 2.28
C PHE A 231 15.99 7.58 2.64
N SER A 232 17.13 7.55 1.94
CA SER A 232 18.32 6.77 2.26
C SER A 232 19.56 7.66 2.13
N ASP A 233 20.73 7.14 2.46
CA ASP A 233 21.99 7.89 2.33
C ASP A 233 22.27 8.30 0.88
N ASP A 234 21.89 7.46 -0.09
CA ASP A 234 22.23 7.61 -1.49
C ASP A 234 21.11 8.17 -2.37
N ALA A 235 19.87 8.15 -1.91
CA ALA A 235 18.71 8.52 -2.72
C ALA A 235 17.58 9.10 -1.88
N CYS A 236 16.73 9.90 -2.52
CA CYS A 236 15.44 10.27 -1.97
C CYS A 236 14.33 10.15 -3.02
N ALA A 237 13.12 9.91 -2.57
CA ALA A 237 11.93 9.89 -3.40
C ALA A 237 10.84 10.75 -2.78
N PHE A 238 10.10 11.46 -3.62
CA PHE A 238 8.95 12.27 -3.23
C PHE A 238 7.72 11.77 -3.95
N VAL A 239 6.67 11.53 -3.20
CA VAL A 239 5.40 11.01 -3.70
C VAL A 239 4.30 11.99 -3.36
N ALA A 240 3.61 12.48 -4.37
CA ALA A 240 2.44 13.32 -4.20
C ALA A 240 1.18 12.54 -4.59
N LEU A 241 0.15 12.62 -3.78
CA LEU A 241 -1.18 12.07 -4.03
C LEU A 241 -2.20 13.20 -3.90
N ASN A 242 -3.01 13.43 -4.92
CA ASN A 242 -4.12 14.38 -4.90
C ASN A 242 -5.44 13.64 -5.14
N ALA A 243 -6.19 13.41 -4.08
CA ALA A 243 -7.51 12.80 -4.11
C ALA A 243 -8.64 13.82 -4.37
N GLY A 244 -8.31 15.11 -4.43
CA GLY A 244 -9.26 16.21 -4.66
C GLY A 244 -9.64 16.39 -6.13
N ASP A 245 -10.69 17.18 -6.35
CA ASP A 245 -11.24 17.49 -7.68
C ASP A 245 -10.63 18.75 -8.31
N ALA A 246 -9.62 19.35 -7.68
CA ALA A 246 -8.88 20.50 -8.16
C ALA A 246 -7.37 20.23 -8.09
N GLU A 247 -6.61 20.96 -8.91
CA GLU A 247 -5.15 20.97 -8.83
C GLU A 247 -4.70 21.45 -7.45
N ALA A 248 -3.64 20.83 -6.92
CA ALA A 248 -3.06 21.16 -5.63
C ALA A 248 -1.59 21.56 -5.77
N SER A 249 -1.19 22.63 -5.07
CA SER A 249 0.20 23.05 -4.91
C SER A 249 0.69 22.69 -3.51
N LEU A 250 1.81 21.99 -3.43
CA LEU A 250 2.34 21.36 -2.23
C LEU A 250 3.81 21.79 -2.02
N PRO A 251 4.03 22.95 -1.36
CA PRO A 251 5.38 23.38 -1.02
C PRO A 251 5.92 22.62 0.19
N PHE A 252 7.18 22.20 0.13
CA PHE A 252 7.91 21.56 1.23
C PHE A 252 9.42 21.80 1.14
N LYS A 253 10.15 21.37 2.19
CA LYS A 253 11.61 21.37 2.23
C LYS A 253 12.14 19.96 2.37
N ALA A 254 13.23 19.68 1.66
CA ALA A 254 13.95 18.42 1.70
C ALA A 254 15.46 18.65 1.59
N ASP A 255 16.11 18.84 2.75
CA ASP A 255 17.56 19.05 2.83
C ASP A 255 18.35 17.82 2.34
N GLU A 256 17.73 16.62 2.42
CA GLU A 256 18.28 15.37 1.93
C GLU A 256 18.46 15.34 0.41
N LEU A 257 17.73 16.19 -0.33
CA LEU A 257 17.89 16.30 -1.79
C LEU A 257 19.28 16.82 -2.18
N ARG A 258 19.87 17.73 -1.37
CA ARG A 258 21.19 18.31 -1.63
C ARG A 258 21.30 18.81 -3.08
N ASP A 259 22.39 18.45 -3.79
CA ASP A 259 22.64 18.81 -5.19
C ASP A 259 22.15 17.74 -6.19
N ARG A 260 21.38 16.74 -5.73
CA ARG A 260 20.88 15.67 -6.62
C ARG A 260 19.83 16.20 -7.60
N GLU A 261 19.87 15.69 -8.80
CA GLU A 261 18.87 15.98 -9.82
C GLU A 261 17.57 15.21 -9.52
N LEU A 262 16.46 15.93 -9.53
CA LEU A 262 15.14 15.37 -9.32
C LEU A 262 14.51 14.98 -10.65
N ARG A 263 14.11 13.71 -10.79
CA ARG A 263 13.53 13.14 -12.02
C ARG A 263 12.14 12.58 -11.74
N ALA A 264 11.19 12.96 -12.61
CA ALA A 264 9.87 12.36 -12.60
C ALA A 264 9.93 10.91 -13.12
N VAL A 265 9.22 10.02 -12.44
CA VAL A 265 9.04 8.63 -12.88
C VAL A 265 7.81 8.57 -13.77
N GLU A 266 7.98 7.99 -14.96
CA GLU A 266 6.88 7.78 -15.90
C GLU A 266 5.95 6.66 -15.38
N LEU A 267 4.68 6.97 -15.23
CA LEU A 267 3.64 6.08 -14.70
C LEU A 267 2.59 5.74 -15.77
N ALA A 268 3.04 5.29 -16.94
CA ALA A 268 2.22 4.91 -18.08
C ALA A 268 1.25 6.03 -18.54
N GLY A 269 1.76 7.26 -18.62
CA GLY A 269 0.98 8.43 -19.03
C GLY A 269 0.01 8.95 -17.96
N TRP A 270 -0.03 8.33 -16.78
CA TRP A 270 -0.89 8.79 -15.68
C TRP A 270 -0.09 9.62 -14.70
N GLY A 271 -0.75 10.64 -14.16
CA GLY A 271 -0.11 11.55 -13.21
C GLY A 271 0.61 12.68 -13.90
N GLY A 272 1.57 13.23 -13.20
CA GLY A 272 2.34 14.38 -13.68
C GLY A 272 2.09 15.61 -12.83
N GLY A 273 2.49 16.75 -13.34
CA GLY A 273 2.41 18.04 -12.64
C GLY A 273 3.68 18.83 -12.80
N GLY A 274 3.67 20.04 -12.23
CA GLY A 274 4.82 20.93 -12.20
C GLY A 274 5.75 20.63 -11.04
N VAL A 275 7.05 20.81 -11.25
CA VAL A 275 8.06 20.79 -10.19
C VAL A 275 8.82 22.10 -10.26
N GLU A 276 8.71 22.89 -9.21
CA GLU A 276 9.56 24.07 -9.02
C GLU A 276 10.53 23.80 -7.88
N ARG A 277 11.78 24.22 -8.05
CA ARG A 277 12.83 23.98 -7.06
C ARG A 277 13.71 25.21 -6.89
N ASP A 278 13.94 25.57 -5.63
CA ASP A 278 14.94 26.57 -5.23
C ASP A 278 15.73 26.00 -4.03
N GLY A 279 16.92 25.49 -4.31
CA GLY A 279 17.74 24.78 -3.33
C GLY A 279 17.04 23.55 -2.73
N ALA A 280 16.81 23.59 -1.41
CA ALA A 280 16.06 22.54 -0.68
C ALA A 280 14.53 22.76 -0.69
N SER A 281 14.06 23.92 -1.17
CA SER A 281 12.63 24.21 -1.27
C SER A 281 12.10 23.64 -2.60
N ILE A 282 11.02 22.86 -2.50
CA ILE A 282 10.36 22.21 -3.62
C ILE A 282 8.88 22.57 -3.55
N SER A 283 8.27 22.86 -4.70
CA SER A 283 6.82 22.95 -4.84
C SER A 283 6.37 21.97 -5.91
N LEU A 284 5.47 21.05 -5.55
CA LEU A 284 4.85 20.12 -6.47
C LEU A 284 3.44 20.61 -6.79
N THR A 285 3.14 20.79 -8.08
CA THR A 285 1.79 21.02 -8.56
C THR A 285 1.24 19.72 -9.12
N VAL A 286 0.15 19.20 -8.55
CA VAL A 286 -0.42 17.89 -8.90
C VAL A 286 -1.86 18.08 -9.38
N PRO A 287 -2.21 17.61 -10.60
CA PRO A 287 -3.57 17.72 -11.12
C PRO A 287 -4.61 17.01 -10.22
N ALA A 288 -5.87 17.35 -10.42
CA ALA A 288 -6.98 16.67 -9.74
C ALA A 288 -6.95 15.15 -9.98
N ARG A 289 -7.32 14.37 -8.99
CA ARG A 289 -7.44 12.90 -9.07
C ARG A 289 -6.19 12.21 -9.62
N SER A 290 -5.01 12.68 -9.22
CA SER A 290 -3.73 12.32 -9.82
C SER A 290 -2.63 12.21 -8.76
N GLY A 291 -1.45 11.72 -9.18
CA GLY A 291 -0.27 11.64 -8.32
C GLY A 291 1.02 11.79 -9.11
N ALA A 292 2.11 11.92 -8.37
CA ALA A 292 3.45 12.03 -8.95
C ALA A 292 4.46 11.24 -8.10
N LEU A 293 5.45 10.68 -8.77
CA LEU A 293 6.63 10.07 -8.16
C LEU A 293 7.88 10.73 -8.73
N LEU A 294 8.71 11.25 -7.86
CA LEU A 294 9.99 11.86 -8.19
C LEU A 294 11.11 11.13 -7.46
N ILE A 295 12.23 10.89 -8.12
CA ILE A 295 13.41 10.22 -7.55
C ILE A 295 14.66 11.11 -7.76
N ALA A 296 15.52 11.13 -6.74
CA ALA A 296 16.82 11.81 -6.79
C ALA A 296 17.92 10.99 -6.11
#